data_df8e360863dc261f21d5c9b75aef8bce
#
_entry.id   df8e360863dc261f21d5c9b75aef8bce
#
_cell.length_a   1.000
_cell.length_b   1.000
_cell.length_c   1.000
_cell.angle_alpha   90.00
_cell.angle_beta   90.00
_cell.angle_gamma   90.00
#
_symmetry.space_group_name_H-M   'P 1'
#
loop_
_entity.id
_entity.type
_entity.pdbx_description
1 polymer ?
#
loop_
_entity_poly.entity_id
_entity_poly.type
_entity_poly.pdbx_seq_one_letter_code
_entity_poly.pdbx_strand_id
1 'polypeptide(L)'
;MKSLFCLIISVLLIACGGEQTPVRIEEPAGPEIDTLIVTDSIGVLMGDSCYMFGSIIKAEVLPGGNVILFDRSTGFISTYDEYGEFISSFGGIGEAPGEFTLPGTMTVLGDGRIAVFDWMDKEVCFFSAEGEYLGSRPNHVFEMPLSMAAAGDSCFVIYSCPTRQVEGTYKMGYELNIWEGISEEPRATPFTHLFDFSEEGYDFRPGYVAFTAANNGNVYMHRMNSTNYLIEVFDLDGQPVDTISSEPVLVPLGDIARYTNIPQASFRVTIDDNTQQITGELPEYAPQIEKLGIDSLGNLWAQQGTSKGLIWDVFSPEGEKIREVYLTAFPDSLYILVEINEHGIIAWDLAPEDYPRLYRLQFK
;
A
#
# COMPACT_ATOMS: atom_id res chain seq x y z
N MET A 1 43.11 10.45 -15.34
CA MET A 1 44.11 9.41 -15.56
C MET A 1 44.25 8.63 -14.25
N LYS A 2 43.61 7.50 -14.10
CA LYS A 2 44.04 6.36 -13.26
C LYS A 2 43.32 5.12 -13.78
N SER A 3 44.12 4.22 -14.23
CA SER A 3 43.90 3.02 -14.99
C SER A 3 43.18 1.92 -14.18
N LEU A 4 42.18 1.34 -14.79
CA LEU A 4 41.50 0.12 -14.33
C LEU A 4 42.38 -1.07 -14.62
N PHE A 5 42.84 -1.79 -13.60
CA PHE A 5 43.60 -3.02 -13.74
C PHE A 5 42.64 -4.20 -13.81
N CYS A 6 42.46 -4.72 -15.00
CA CYS A 6 41.79 -6.00 -15.24
C CYS A 6 42.81 -7.11 -15.04
N LEU A 7 42.63 -7.95 -14.00
CA LEU A 7 43.53 -9.10 -13.74
C LEU A 7 43.00 -10.29 -14.53
N ILE A 8 43.66 -10.60 -15.65
CA ILE A 8 43.43 -11.82 -16.42
C ILE A 8 44.33 -12.90 -15.83
N ILE A 9 43.78 -13.90 -15.16
CA ILE A 9 44.48 -15.13 -14.77
C ILE A 9 44.34 -16.13 -15.91
N SER A 10 45.36 -16.27 -16.70
CA SER A 10 45.48 -17.34 -17.70
C SER A 10 46.09 -18.58 -17.03
N VAL A 11 45.29 -19.61 -16.84
CA VAL A 11 45.78 -20.94 -16.47
C VAL A 11 45.98 -21.73 -17.76
N LEU A 12 47.26 -21.95 -18.10
CA LEU A 12 47.63 -22.87 -19.18
C LEU A 12 47.59 -24.29 -18.64
N LEU A 13 46.61 -25.08 -19.05
CA LEU A 13 46.63 -26.54 -18.91
C LEU A 13 46.92 -27.15 -20.28
N ILE A 14 48.07 -27.73 -20.39
CA ILE A 14 48.44 -28.61 -21.53
C ILE A 14 47.84 -29.98 -21.27
N ALA A 15 46.85 -30.38 -22.04
CA ALA A 15 46.34 -31.74 -22.07
C ALA A 15 45.91 -32.13 -23.48
N CYS A 16 46.22 -33.33 -23.84
CA CYS A 16 46.04 -34.00 -25.11
C CYS A 16 44.64 -33.95 -25.69
N GLY A 17 44.58 -33.71 -26.97
CA GLY A 17 43.62 -34.06 -27.99
C GLY A 17 42.18 -34.43 -27.59
N GLY A 18 41.29 -33.45 -27.64
CA GLY A 18 39.86 -33.59 -27.70
C GLY A 18 39.27 -32.17 -27.87
N GLU A 19 38.58 -31.87 -28.96
CA GLU A 19 37.86 -30.62 -29.14
C GLU A 19 36.79 -30.50 -28.06
N GLN A 20 37.11 -29.79 -26.99
CA GLN A 20 36.12 -29.36 -26.02
C GLN A 20 35.58 -28.04 -26.50
N THR A 21 34.32 -28.05 -26.95
CA THR A 21 33.52 -26.87 -27.14
C THR A 21 33.51 -26.08 -25.80
N PRO A 22 33.87 -24.79 -25.77
CA PRO A 22 33.82 -24.01 -24.53
C PRO A 22 32.34 -23.99 -24.05
N VAL A 23 32.10 -24.55 -22.88
CA VAL A 23 30.82 -24.36 -22.18
C VAL A 23 30.75 -22.88 -21.83
N ARG A 24 29.96 -22.17 -22.55
CA ARG A 24 29.57 -20.81 -22.20
C ARG A 24 28.73 -20.91 -20.95
N ILE A 25 29.29 -20.58 -19.79
CA ILE A 25 28.51 -20.36 -18.58
C ILE A 25 27.73 -19.08 -18.90
N GLU A 26 26.44 -19.21 -19.22
CA GLU A 26 25.55 -18.08 -19.25
C GLU A 26 25.46 -17.59 -17.79
N GLU A 27 25.95 -16.36 -17.56
CA GLU A 27 25.64 -15.67 -16.31
C GLU A 27 24.11 -15.64 -16.21
N PRO A 28 23.53 -15.97 -15.04
CA PRO A 28 22.08 -15.85 -14.88
C PRO A 28 21.69 -14.42 -15.28
N ALA A 29 20.76 -14.31 -16.20
CA ALA A 29 20.20 -13.02 -16.58
C ALA A 29 19.72 -12.35 -15.30
N GLY A 30 20.19 -11.13 -15.03
CA GLY A 30 19.66 -10.32 -13.95
C GLY A 30 18.14 -10.13 -14.13
N PRO A 31 17.42 -9.69 -13.08
CA PRO A 31 15.98 -9.48 -13.18
C PRO A 31 15.65 -8.60 -14.39
N GLU A 32 14.60 -8.97 -15.11
CA GLU A 32 14.10 -8.17 -16.22
C GLU A 32 13.64 -6.79 -15.72
N ILE A 33 14.01 -5.73 -16.41
CA ILE A 33 13.66 -4.36 -16.06
C ILE A 33 12.55 -3.89 -16.98
N ASP A 34 11.40 -3.66 -16.41
CA ASP A 34 10.21 -3.16 -17.10
C ASP A 34 9.90 -1.70 -16.77
N THR A 35 9.14 -1.05 -17.60
CA THR A 35 8.74 0.34 -17.40
C THR A 35 7.23 0.49 -17.45
N LEU A 36 6.65 1.12 -16.41
CA LEU A 36 5.28 1.60 -16.43
C LEU A 36 5.23 3.01 -17.02
N ILE A 37 4.24 3.22 -17.87
CA ILE A 37 3.93 4.53 -18.45
C ILE A 37 2.47 4.91 -18.19
N VAL A 38 2.18 6.20 -18.14
CA VAL A 38 0.81 6.72 -18.15
C VAL A 38 0.27 6.58 -19.57
N THR A 39 -0.88 5.92 -19.71
CA THR A 39 -1.57 5.77 -20.99
C THR A 39 -2.77 6.68 -21.13
N ASP A 40 -3.40 7.02 -20.00
CA ASP A 40 -4.57 7.89 -19.96
C ASP A 40 -4.74 8.51 -18.57
N SER A 41 -5.58 9.56 -18.47
CA SER A 41 -5.93 10.19 -17.21
C SER A 41 -7.40 10.65 -17.16
N ILE A 42 -8.01 10.50 -15.98
CA ILE A 42 -9.37 10.95 -15.70
C ILE A 42 -9.27 12.15 -14.73
N GLY A 43 -9.94 13.23 -15.07
CA GLY A 43 -9.99 14.45 -14.27
C GLY A 43 -9.79 15.72 -15.11
N VAL A 44 -10.51 16.77 -14.77
CA VAL A 44 -10.44 18.08 -15.44
C VAL A 44 -10.48 19.21 -14.41
N LEU A 45 -9.83 20.33 -14.71
CA LEU A 45 -9.87 21.53 -13.87
C LEU A 45 -11.25 22.20 -13.92
N MET A 46 -11.87 22.25 -15.09
CA MET A 46 -13.15 22.87 -15.36
C MET A 46 -13.89 22.08 -16.43
N GLY A 47 -15.19 21.89 -16.25
CA GLY A 47 -16.01 21.17 -17.23
C GLY A 47 -17.19 20.46 -16.56
N ASP A 48 -17.43 19.22 -16.96
CA ASP A 48 -18.44 18.36 -16.35
C ASP A 48 -18.02 17.99 -14.92
N SER A 49 -18.94 18.20 -13.97
CA SER A 49 -18.70 17.95 -12.54
C SER A 49 -18.35 16.50 -12.23
N CYS A 50 -18.75 15.55 -13.07
CA CYS A 50 -18.38 14.13 -12.92
C CYS A 50 -16.88 13.86 -13.08
N TYR A 51 -16.11 14.82 -13.62
CA TYR A 51 -14.67 14.73 -13.83
C TYR A 51 -13.89 15.77 -13.01
N MET A 52 -14.56 16.55 -12.15
CA MET A 52 -13.91 17.57 -11.31
C MET A 52 -13.69 17.01 -9.90
N PHE A 53 -12.48 16.60 -9.60
CA PHE A 53 -12.12 16.03 -8.30
C PHE A 53 -11.55 17.09 -7.37
N GLY A 54 -11.90 17.00 -6.09
CA GLY A 54 -11.33 17.86 -5.06
C GLY A 54 -10.17 17.20 -4.30
N SER A 55 -10.29 15.92 -3.94
CA SER A 55 -9.26 15.17 -3.22
C SER A 55 -9.50 13.67 -3.36
N ILE A 56 -8.79 13.02 -4.26
CA ILE A 56 -8.87 11.55 -4.41
C ILE A 56 -8.11 10.90 -3.25
N ILE A 57 -8.84 10.18 -2.38
CA ILE A 57 -8.24 9.49 -1.22
C ILE A 57 -7.98 8.01 -1.49
N LYS A 58 -8.74 7.40 -2.37
CA LYS A 58 -8.58 6.01 -2.78
C LYS A 58 -9.12 5.81 -4.18
N ALA A 59 -8.49 4.95 -4.94
CA ALA A 59 -9.00 4.44 -6.20
C ALA A 59 -8.57 2.99 -6.38
N GLU A 60 -9.40 2.20 -7.08
CA GLU A 60 -9.13 0.79 -7.38
C GLU A 60 -9.59 0.45 -8.79
N VAL A 61 -8.93 -0.52 -9.42
CA VAL A 61 -9.39 -1.12 -10.67
C VAL A 61 -10.35 -2.25 -10.34
N LEU A 62 -11.50 -2.26 -11.01
CA LEU A 62 -12.54 -3.27 -10.87
C LEU A 62 -12.36 -4.40 -11.90
N PRO A 63 -13.00 -5.58 -11.71
CA PRO A 63 -13.11 -6.58 -12.76
C PRO A 63 -13.61 -5.97 -14.07
N GLY A 64 -12.94 -6.30 -15.19
CA GLY A 64 -13.30 -5.76 -16.51
C GLY A 64 -12.64 -4.42 -16.86
N GLY A 65 -11.76 -3.86 -15.99
CA GLY A 65 -10.99 -2.66 -16.28
C GLY A 65 -11.67 -1.35 -15.94
N ASN A 66 -12.90 -1.36 -15.42
CA ASN A 66 -13.54 -0.19 -14.85
C ASN A 66 -12.73 0.32 -13.65
N VAL A 67 -12.87 1.59 -13.32
CA VAL A 67 -12.19 2.20 -12.17
C VAL A 67 -13.21 2.81 -11.24
N ILE A 68 -13.02 2.58 -9.94
CA ILE A 68 -13.75 3.24 -8.88
C ILE A 68 -12.82 4.19 -8.13
N LEU A 69 -13.27 5.39 -7.81
CA LEU A 69 -12.52 6.35 -7.01
C LEU A 69 -13.40 7.00 -5.93
N PHE A 70 -12.77 7.38 -4.83
CA PHE A 70 -13.39 8.08 -3.72
C PHE A 70 -12.84 9.49 -3.59
N ASP A 71 -13.69 10.49 -3.82
CA ASP A 71 -13.34 11.90 -3.63
C ASP A 71 -13.81 12.37 -2.24
N ARG A 72 -12.84 12.65 -1.35
CA ARG A 72 -13.12 13.13 0.00
C ARG A 72 -13.87 14.46 0.02
N SER A 73 -13.60 15.35 -0.92
CA SER A 73 -14.17 16.71 -0.92
C SER A 73 -15.67 16.71 -1.13
N THR A 74 -16.17 15.75 -1.88
CA THR A 74 -17.59 15.60 -2.22
C THR A 74 -18.25 14.47 -1.44
N GLY A 75 -17.45 13.52 -0.93
CA GLY A 75 -17.93 12.26 -0.36
C GLY A 75 -18.45 11.28 -1.41
N PHE A 76 -18.38 11.61 -2.70
CA PHE A 76 -18.83 10.70 -3.75
C PHE A 76 -17.81 9.62 -4.06
N ILE A 77 -18.34 8.42 -4.24
CA ILE A 77 -17.66 7.30 -4.85
C ILE A 77 -18.16 7.19 -6.28
N SER A 78 -17.26 7.34 -7.24
CA SER A 78 -17.60 7.42 -8.66
C SER A 78 -16.95 6.29 -9.44
N THR A 79 -17.68 5.71 -10.39
CA THR A 79 -17.21 4.63 -11.26
C THR A 79 -17.09 5.13 -12.70
N TYR A 80 -16.02 4.75 -13.36
CA TYR A 80 -15.70 5.06 -14.76
C TYR A 80 -15.41 3.75 -15.51
N ASP A 81 -15.74 3.71 -16.79
CA ASP A 81 -15.44 2.55 -17.62
C ASP A 81 -13.94 2.46 -17.99
N GLU A 82 -13.58 1.43 -18.73
CA GLU A 82 -12.21 1.21 -19.21
C GLU A 82 -11.68 2.32 -20.13
N TYR A 83 -12.54 3.18 -20.67
CA TYR A 83 -12.19 4.36 -21.50
C TYR A 83 -12.19 5.66 -20.71
N GLY A 84 -12.52 5.64 -19.41
CA GLY A 84 -12.60 6.82 -18.55
C GLY A 84 -13.93 7.56 -18.61
N GLU A 85 -14.96 6.98 -19.27
CA GLU A 85 -16.28 7.57 -19.30
C GLU A 85 -17.04 7.31 -17.99
N PHE A 86 -17.71 8.34 -17.47
CA PHE A 86 -18.47 8.26 -16.23
C PHE A 86 -19.65 7.28 -16.33
N ILE A 87 -19.75 6.36 -15.36
CA ILE A 87 -20.84 5.38 -15.29
C ILE A 87 -21.87 5.81 -14.24
N SER A 88 -21.45 5.98 -12.99
CA SER A 88 -22.33 6.26 -11.86
C SER A 88 -21.57 6.84 -10.67
N SER A 89 -22.31 7.43 -9.73
CA SER A 89 -21.77 7.81 -8.42
C SER A 89 -22.81 7.57 -7.33
N PHE A 90 -22.32 7.34 -6.11
CA PHE A 90 -23.13 7.18 -4.91
C PHE A 90 -22.38 7.74 -3.70
N GLY A 91 -23.00 7.75 -2.52
CA GLY A 91 -22.47 8.40 -1.33
C GLY A 91 -22.78 9.88 -1.33
N GLY A 92 -21.84 10.68 -0.86
CA GLY A 92 -21.96 12.13 -0.67
C GLY A 92 -21.75 12.53 0.79
N ILE A 93 -21.46 13.79 1.04
CA ILE A 93 -21.34 14.32 2.41
C ILE A 93 -22.77 14.54 2.97
N GLY A 94 -23.08 13.92 4.12
CA GLY A 94 -24.38 14.02 4.78
C GLY A 94 -24.53 13.04 5.95
N GLU A 95 -25.76 12.93 6.47
CA GLU A 95 -26.11 12.08 7.62
C GLU A 95 -27.16 11.00 7.25
N ALA A 96 -27.57 10.92 5.99
CA ALA A 96 -28.53 9.89 5.56
C ALA A 96 -27.84 8.54 5.36
N PRO A 97 -28.56 7.41 5.43
CA PRO A 97 -27.99 6.09 5.15
C PRO A 97 -27.29 6.05 3.78
N GLY A 98 -26.00 5.74 3.80
CA GLY A 98 -25.16 5.72 2.61
C GLY A 98 -24.49 7.07 2.27
N GLU A 99 -24.68 8.11 3.07
CA GLU A 99 -23.87 9.33 3.04
C GLU A 99 -22.76 9.27 4.09
N PHE A 100 -21.78 10.15 4.03
CA PHE A 100 -20.61 10.17 4.89
C PHE A 100 -20.44 11.52 5.59
N THR A 101 -20.10 11.47 6.87
CA THR A 101 -19.77 12.68 7.64
C THR A 101 -18.29 13.05 7.45
N LEU A 102 -17.38 12.07 7.51
CA LEU A 102 -15.95 12.27 7.25
C LEU A 102 -15.33 11.01 6.66
N PRO A 103 -15.39 10.83 5.33
CA PRO A 103 -14.88 9.63 4.70
C PRO A 103 -13.36 9.48 4.86
N GLY A 104 -12.90 8.27 5.17
CA GLY A 104 -11.51 7.93 5.47
C GLY A 104 -10.83 7.12 4.39
N THR A 105 -11.34 5.95 4.08
CA THR A 105 -10.79 5.01 3.08
C THR A 105 -11.87 4.05 2.59
N MET A 106 -11.59 3.32 1.51
CA MET A 106 -12.46 2.27 1.00
C MET A 106 -11.65 1.09 0.46
N THR A 107 -12.34 -0.04 0.23
CA THR A 107 -11.83 -1.14 -0.59
C THR A 107 -12.99 -1.89 -1.25
N VAL A 108 -12.74 -2.51 -2.39
CA VAL A 108 -13.70 -3.35 -3.10
C VAL A 108 -13.40 -4.81 -2.77
N LEU A 109 -14.37 -5.50 -2.18
CA LEU A 109 -14.27 -6.90 -1.78
C LEU A 109 -14.31 -7.82 -3.02
N GLY A 110 -13.80 -9.04 -2.90
CA GLY A 110 -13.78 -10.00 -4.00
C GLY A 110 -15.17 -10.39 -4.53
N ASP A 111 -16.23 -10.27 -3.70
CA ASP A 111 -17.62 -10.45 -4.11
C ASP A 111 -18.26 -9.20 -4.76
N GLY A 112 -17.49 -8.14 -4.96
CA GLY A 112 -17.91 -6.89 -5.59
C GLY A 112 -18.53 -5.87 -4.65
N ARG A 113 -18.78 -6.20 -3.38
CA ARG A 113 -19.23 -5.22 -2.39
C ARG A 113 -18.14 -4.19 -2.11
N ILE A 114 -18.54 -2.98 -1.74
CA ILE A 114 -17.64 -1.89 -1.42
C ILE A 114 -17.75 -1.63 0.07
N ALA A 115 -16.63 -1.67 0.77
CA ALA A 115 -16.51 -1.32 2.19
C ALA A 115 -15.87 0.07 2.30
N VAL A 116 -16.55 0.99 3.01
CA VAL A 116 -16.13 2.39 3.17
C VAL A 116 -16.08 2.70 4.65
N PHE A 117 -14.97 3.23 5.13
CA PHE A 117 -14.83 3.68 6.49
C PHE A 117 -15.19 5.16 6.64
N ASP A 118 -16.11 5.48 7.58
CA ASP A 118 -16.39 6.84 8.03
C ASP A 118 -15.74 7.12 9.40
N TRP A 119 -14.88 8.13 9.44
CA TRP A 119 -14.12 8.47 10.64
C TRP A 119 -14.99 9.12 11.74
N MET A 120 -15.95 9.96 11.34
CA MET A 120 -16.76 10.71 12.32
C MET A 120 -17.82 9.80 12.92
N ASP A 121 -18.50 9.02 12.09
CA ASP A 121 -19.54 8.10 12.52
C ASP A 121 -18.96 6.80 13.08
N LYS A 122 -17.66 6.58 12.86
CA LYS A 122 -16.90 5.42 13.38
C LYS A 122 -17.54 4.10 12.95
N GLU A 123 -17.83 4.01 11.68
CA GLU A 123 -18.43 2.80 11.11
C GLU A 123 -17.82 2.43 9.76
N VAL A 124 -17.98 1.17 9.40
CA VAL A 124 -17.74 0.67 8.04
C VAL A 124 -19.08 0.51 7.36
N CYS A 125 -19.34 1.32 6.35
CA CYS A 125 -20.51 1.24 5.49
C CYS A 125 -20.26 0.26 4.35
N PHE A 126 -21.27 -0.53 4.00
CA PHE A 126 -21.23 -1.48 2.90
C PHE A 126 -22.20 -1.09 1.80
N PHE A 127 -21.74 -1.22 0.55
CA PHE A 127 -22.53 -0.96 -0.64
C PHE A 127 -22.44 -2.15 -1.60
N SER A 128 -23.46 -2.33 -2.44
CA SER A 128 -23.37 -3.25 -3.58
C SER A 128 -22.40 -2.72 -4.63
N ALA A 129 -22.06 -3.54 -5.61
CA ALA A 129 -21.26 -3.13 -6.77
C ALA A 129 -21.89 -1.96 -7.56
N GLU A 130 -23.23 -1.82 -7.51
CA GLU A 130 -24.00 -0.76 -8.15
C GLU A 130 -24.14 0.49 -7.26
N GLY A 131 -23.62 0.48 -6.01
CA GLY A 131 -23.66 1.59 -5.07
C GLY A 131 -24.92 1.63 -4.19
N GLU A 132 -25.70 0.54 -4.09
CA GLU A 132 -26.81 0.45 -3.14
C GLU A 132 -26.30 0.26 -1.72
N TYR A 133 -26.75 1.07 -0.76
CA TYR A 133 -26.39 0.93 0.65
C TYR A 133 -26.96 -0.35 1.25
N LEU A 134 -26.08 -1.21 1.79
CA LEU A 134 -26.42 -2.52 2.36
C LEU A 134 -26.48 -2.52 3.89
N GLY A 135 -25.98 -1.47 4.54
CA GLY A 135 -25.89 -1.35 5.98
C GLY A 135 -24.50 -0.94 6.43
N SER A 136 -24.33 -0.77 7.74
CA SER A 136 -23.05 -0.45 8.34
C SER A 136 -22.75 -1.32 9.54
N ARG A 137 -21.47 -1.35 9.91
CA ARG A 137 -20.94 -1.97 11.11
C ARG A 137 -20.27 -0.89 11.96
N PRO A 138 -20.65 -0.72 13.24
CA PRO A 138 -19.93 0.16 14.13
C PRO A 138 -18.47 -0.28 14.25
N ASN A 139 -17.58 0.68 14.19
CA ASN A 139 -16.18 0.47 14.56
C ASN A 139 -16.01 0.71 16.06
N HIS A 140 -15.11 -0.05 16.70
CA HIS A 140 -14.89 0.14 18.13
C HIS A 140 -14.41 1.56 18.45
N VAL A 141 -14.93 2.09 19.54
CA VAL A 141 -14.61 3.43 20.07
C VAL A 141 -13.10 3.53 20.23
N PHE A 142 -12.42 4.45 19.57
CA PHE A 142 -10.96 4.68 19.59
C PHE A 142 -10.13 3.92 18.54
N GLU A 143 -10.72 3.22 17.59
CA GLU A 143 -9.97 2.80 16.41
C GLU A 143 -9.96 3.93 15.37
N MET A 144 -8.79 4.17 14.79
CA MET A 144 -8.60 5.13 13.70
C MET A 144 -8.00 4.38 12.51
N PRO A 145 -8.82 3.90 11.58
CA PRO A 145 -8.34 3.22 10.38
C PRO A 145 -7.48 4.14 9.54
N LEU A 146 -6.32 3.62 9.16
CA LEU A 146 -5.36 4.32 8.33
C LEU A 146 -5.42 3.85 6.88
N SER A 147 -5.71 2.56 6.67
CA SER A 147 -5.80 1.95 5.35
C SER A 147 -6.61 0.67 5.39
N MET A 148 -7.18 0.28 4.22
CA MET A 148 -7.94 -0.95 4.03
C MET A 148 -7.49 -1.66 2.75
N ALA A 149 -7.59 -2.99 2.75
CA ALA A 149 -7.38 -3.83 1.57
C ALA A 149 -8.34 -5.03 1.60
N ALA A 150 -8.89 -5.42 0.45
CA ALA A 150 -9.72 -6.62 0.34
C ALA A 150 -8.88 -7.89 0.52
N ALA A 151 -9.45 -8.92 1.14
CA ALA A 151 -8.83 -10.21 1.41
C ALA A 151 -9.82 -11.34 1.15
N GLY A 152 -9.78 -11.94 -0.04
CA GLY A 152 -10.79 -12.92 -0.47
C GLY A 152 -12.16 -12.30 -0.75
N ASP A 153 -13.20 -13.14 -0.84
CA ASP A 153 -14.52 -12.74 -1.31
C ASP A 153 -15.23 -11.77 -0.36
N SER A 154 -15.17 -12.01 0.95
CA SER A 154 -15.95 -11.27 1.96
C SER A 154 -15.14 -10.71 3.11
N CYS A 155 -13.82 -10.94 3.10
CA CYS A 155 -12.92 -10.44 4.13
C CYS A 155 -12.20 -9.18 3.65
N PHE A 156 -11.77 -8.38 4.63
CA PHE A 156 -10.93 -7.22 4.39
C PHE A 156 -9.99 -7.01 5.58
N VAL A 157 -8.89 -6.37 5.31
CA VAL A 157 -7.88 -6.02 6.30
C VAL A 157 -7.99 -4.53 6.60
N ILE A 158 -7.98 -4.19 7.88
CA ILE A 158 -7.87 -2.81 8.35
C ILE A 158 -6.56 -2.66 9.10
N TYR A 159 -5.73 -1.71 8.67
CA TYR A 159 -4.63 -1.20 9.47
C TYR A 159 -5.11 0.03 10.21
N SER A 160 -5.08 -0.02 11.54
CA SER A 160 -5.66 1.00 12.41
C SER A 160 -4.73 1.41 13.55
N CYS A 161 -5.05 2.58 14.14
CA CYS A 161 -4.38 3.09 15.32
C CYS A 161 -5.35 3.05 16.53
N PRO A 162 -5.47 1.91 17.22
CA PRO A 162 -6.38 1.76 18.35
C PRO A 162 -5.82 2.40 19.63
N THR A 163 -6.76 2.74 20.55
CA THR A 163 -6.46 3.00 21.93
C THR A 163 -7.07 1.89 22.79
N ARG A 164 -6.25 1.19 23.59
CA ARG A 164 -6.65 0.05 24.42
C ARG A 164 -6.36 0.32 25.89
N GLN A 165 -7.22 -0.12 26.77
CA GLN A 165 -6.92 -0.17 28.20
C GLN A 165 -6.29 -1.54 28.52
N VAL A 166 -5.01 -1.52 28.89
CA VAL A 166 -4.26 -2.73 29.25
C VAL A 166 -3.75 -2.56 30.68
N GLU A 167 -4.16 -3.47 31.57
CA GLU A 167 -3.74 -3.45 33.00
C GLU A 167 -4.00 -2.12 33.71
N GLY A 168 -5.09 -1.43 33.33
CA GLY A 168 -5.48 -0.14 33.92
C GLY A 168 -4.83 1.09 33.32
N THR A 169 -3.91 0.91 32.36
CA THR A 169 -3.22 1.99 31.64
C THR A 169 -3.76 2.08 30.21
N TYR A 170 -3.94 3.31 29.68
CA TYR A 170 -4.28 3.50 28.28
C TYR A 170 -3.01 3.39 27.41
N LYS A 171 -3.07 2.48 26.45
CA LYS A 171 -2.05 2.31 25.43
C LYS A 171 -2.62 2.66 24.06
N MET A 172 -1.85 3.33 23.24
CA MET A 172 -2.13 3.53 21.82
C MET A 172 -1.15 2.70 21.01
N GLY A 173 -1.48 2.41 19.77
CA GLY A 173 -0.56 1.67 18.93
C GLY A 173 -1.11 1.44 17.54
N TYR A 174 -0.67 0.36 16.94
CA TYR A 174 -1.05 -0.05 15.60
C TYR A 174 -1.46 -1.51 15.58
N GLU A 175 -2.52 -1.80 14.86
CA GLU A 175 -3.04 -3.16 14.67
C GLU A 175 -3.37 -3.40 13.22
N LEU A 176 -3.10 -4.61 12.76
CA LEU A 176 -3.60 -5.13 11.50
C LEU A 176 -4.69 -6.15 11.82
N ASN A 177 -5.92 -5.84 11.48
CA ASN A 177 -7.09 -6.65 11.81
C ASN A 177 -7.72 -7.20 10.54
N ILE A 178 -8.02 -8.49 10.51
CA ILE A 178 -8.77 -9.17 9.44
C ILE A 178 -10.22 -9.25 9.86
N TRP A 179 -11.12 -8.78 9.01
CA TRP A 179 -12.57 -8.74 9.27
C TRP A 179 -13.32 -9.55 8.22
N GLU A 180 -14.48 -10.05 8.58
CA GLU A 180 -15.38 -10.76 7.66
C GLU A 180 -16.76 -10.09 7.65
N GLY A 181 -17.13 -9.47 6.52
CA GLY A 181 -18.41 -8.78 6.33
C GLY A 181 -18.72 -7.80 7.47
N ILE A 182 -19.94 -7.88 8.00
CA ILE A 182 -20.44 -7.01 9.07
C ILE A 182 -20.21 -7.58 10.50
N SER A 183 -19.26 -8.49 10.67
CA SER A 183 -18.99 -9.08 11.99
C SER A 183 -18.58 -8.00 13.02
N GLU A 184 -18.96 -8.17 14.28
CA GLU A 184 -18.68 -7.20 15.36
C GLU A 184 -17.24 -7.29 15.87
N GLU A 185 -16.59 -8.43 15.69
CA GLU A 185 -15.22 -8.69 16.12
C GLU A 185 -14.34 -9.05 14.92
N PRO A 186 -13.04 -8.72 14.97
CA PRO A 186 -12.12 -9.17 13.93
C PRO A 186 -12.01 -10.69 13.94
N ARG A 187 -11.88 -11.28 12.77
CA ARG A 187 -11.60 -12.69 12.60
C ARG A 187 -10.23 -13.06 13.17
N ALA A 188 -9.25 -12.17 12.94
CA ALA A 188 -7.90 -12.30 13.45
C ALA A 188 -7.20 -10.95 13.55
N THR A 189 -6.14 -10.89 14.38
CA THR A 189 -5.24 -9.75 14.54
C THR A 189 -3.80 -10.23 14.40
N PRO A 190 -3.27 -10.41 13.17
CA PRO A 190 -1.93 -10.96 12.96
C PRO A 190 -0.81 -10.03 13.45
N PHE A 191 -1.09 -8.74 13.61
CA PHE A 191 -0.10 -7.78 14.07
C PHE A 191 -0.69 -6.81 15.09
N THR A 192 0.04 -6.60 16.18
CA THR A 192 -0.24 -5.58 17.20
C THR A 192 1.08 -4.99 17.70
N HIS A 193 1.14 -3.68 17.77
CA HIS A 193 2.20 -2.93 18.44
C HIS A 193 1.59 -1.82 19.27
N LEU A 194 1.60 -1.97 20.60
CA LEU A 194 1.08 -0.99 21.54
C LEU A 194 2.20 -0.34 22.32
N PHE A 195 2.08 0.94 22.59
CA PHE A 195 3.01 1.72 23.40
C PHE A 195 2.27 2.48 24.52
N ASP A 196 2.96 2.72 25.62
CA ASP A 196 2.44 3.41 26.78
C ASP A 196 2.69 4.91 26.66
N PHE A 197 1.65 5.74 26.82
CA PHE A 197 1.78 7.19 26.82
C PHE A 197 2.53 7.78 28.00
N SER A 198 2.67 7.02 29.08
CA SER A 198 3.35 7.47 30.29
C SER A 198 4.88 7.39 30.21
N GLU A 199 5.41 6.70 29.20
CA GLU A 199 6.86 6.56 29.00
C GLU A 199 7.40 7.72 28.15
N GLU A 200 8.42 8.41 28.62
CA GLU A 200 9.13 9.41 27.82
C GLU A 200 9.95 8.72 26.72
N GLY A 201 9.82 9.21 25.48
CA GLY A 201 10.70 8.81 24.37
C GLY A 201 10.38 7.46 23.72
N TYR A 202 9.16 7.00 23.77
CA TYR A 202 8.81 5.75 23.08
C TYR A 202 8.87 5.86 21.55
N ASP A 203 9.24 4.74 20.94
CA ASP A 203 9.33 4.58 19.49
C ASP A 203 8.06 3.94 18.94
N PHE A 204 7.29 4.69 18.17
CA PHE A 204 6.09 4.17 17.51
C PHE A 204 6.36 3.61 16.10
N ARG A 205 7.59 3.78 15.57
CA ARG A 205 8.00 3.25 14.26
C ARG A 205 7.83 1.75 14.10
N PRO A 206 8.05 0.91 15.16
CA PRO A 206 7.80 -0.52 15.05
C PRO A 206 6.35 -0.90 14.71
N GLY A 207 5.42 0.06 14.88
CA GLY A 207 4.03 -0.10 14.49
C GLY A 207 3.76 0.13 13.01
N TYR A 208 4.63 0.83 12.28
CA TYR A 208 4.40 1.12 10.87
C TYR A 208 4.61 -0.11 10.00
N VAL A 209 3.59 -0.42 9.19
CA VAL A 209 3.63 -1.54 8.26
C VAL A 209 3.16 -1.12 6.87
N ALA A 210 3.79 -1.70 5.85
CA ALA A 210 3.23 -1.80 4.52
C ALA A 210 2.50 -3.13 4.41
N PHE A 211 1.29 -3.15 3.90
CA PHE A 211 0.51 -4.37 3.74
C PHE A 211 -0.33 -4.36 2.47
N THR A 212 -0.72 -5.54 2.04
CA THR A 212 -1.73 -5.81 1.02
C THR A 212 -2.37 -7.16 1.30
N ALA A 213 -3.42 -7.48 0.59
CA ALA A 213 -4.01 -8.80 0.64
C ALA A 213 -4.45 -9.25 -0.76
N ALA A 214 -4.62 -10.54 -0.95
CA ALA A 214 -5.00 -11.16 -2.20
C ALA A 214 -6.36 -11.86 -2.11
N ASN A 215 -7.00 -12.10 -3.25
CA ASN A 215 -8.28 -12.84 -3.33
C ASN A 215 -8.17 -14.30 -2.87
N ASN A 216 -6.96 -14.86 -2.84
CA ASN A 216 -6.74 -16.19 -2.23
C ASN A 216 -6.76 -16.19 -0.70
N GLY A 217 -6.93 -15.03 -0.06
CA GLY A 217 -6.99 -14.85 1.39
C GLY A 217 -5.63 -14.65 2.07
N ASN A 218 -4.53 -14.60 1.33
CA ASN A 218 -3.23 -14.28 1.91
C ASN A 218 -3.13 -12.78 2.21
N VAL A 219 -2.61 -12.45 3.39
CA VAL A 219 -2.29 -11.10 3.86
C VAL A 219 -0.78 -10.96 3.95
N TYR A 220 -0.23 -10.01 3.22
CA TYR A 220 1.21 -9.73 3.12
C TYR A 220 1.52 -8.49 3.94
N MET A 221 2.54 -8.56 4.79
CA MET A 221 2.94 -7.46 5.67
C MET A 221 4.46 -7.30 5.72
N HIS A 222 4.94 -6.07 5.59
CA HIS A 222 6.32 -5.67 5.86
C HIS A 222 6.38 -4.64 6.97
N ARG A 223 7.30 -4.81 7.92
CA ARG A 223 7.56 -3.83 9.00
C ARG A 223 8.48 -2.74 8.50
N MET A 224 7.98 -1.53 8.32
CA MET A 224 8.71 -0.42 7.70
C MET A 224 9.92 0.08 8.49
N ASN A 225 10.00 -0.21 9.79
CA ASN A 225 11.18 0.12 10.60
C ASN A 225 12.30 -0.93 10.52
N SER A 226 12.07 -2.03 9.82
CA SER A 226 13.05 -3.11 9.67
C SER A 226 14.14 -2.73 8.67
N THR A 227 15.38 -3.03 9.01
CA THR A 227 16.50 -3.01 8.05
C THR A 227 16.57 -4.28 7.20
N ASN A 228 15.72 -5.27 7.50
CA ASN A 228 15.62 -6.51 6.74
C ASN A 228 14.55 -6.37 5.64
N TYR A 229 14.85 -6.89 4.47
CA TYR A 229 13.86 -7.04 3.41
C TYR A 229 13.10 -8.35 3.67
N LEU A 230 12.03 -8.28 4.45
CA LEU A 230 11.22 -9.42 4.87
C LEU A 230 9.73 -9.09 4.77
N ILE A 231 8.97 -9.92 4.07
CA ILE A 231 7.51 -9.85 3.99
C ILE A 231 6.96 -11.10 4.66
N GLU A 232 6.18 -10.90 5.70
CA GLU A 232 5.46 -11.95 6.42
C GLU A 232 4.12 -12.20 5.71
N VAL A 233 3.72 -13.46 5.54
CA VAL A 233 2.47 -13.85 4.89
C VAL A 233 1.59 -14.58 5.91
N PHE A 234 0.36 -14.13 6.06
CA PHE A 234 -0.63 -14.69 6.98
C PHE A 234 -1.85 -15.20 6.20
N ASP A 235 -2.51 -16.22 6.73
CA ASP A 235 -3.85 -16.60 6.28
C ASP A 235 -4.96 -15.72 6.93
N LEU A 236 -6.21 -15.97 6.56
CA LEU A 236 -7.36 -15.23 7.12
C LEU A 236 -7.61 -15.50 8.60
N ASP A 237 -7.03 -16.55 9.17
CA ASP A 237 -7.07 -16.84 10.60
C ASP A 237 -5.87 -16.22 11.34
N GLY A 238 -5.08 -15.39 10.65
CA GLY A 238 -3.93 -14.69 11.21
C GLY A 238 -2.73 -15.58 11.49
N GLN A 239 -2.71 -16.82 10.95
CA GLN A 239 -1.58 -17.71 11.13
C GLN A 239 -0.49 -17.40 10.09
N PRO A 240 0.78 -17.36 10.50
CA PRO A 240 1.87 -17.20 9.54
C PRO A 240 1.97 -18.46 8.68
N VAL A 241 1.93 -18.27 7.35
CA VAL A 241 1.95 -19.36 6.37
C VAL A 241 3.21 -19.36 5.51
N ASP A 242 3.83 -18.18 5.31
CA ASP A 242 5.04 -18.05 4.49
C ASP A 242 5.83 -16.78 4.82
N THR A 243 7.04 -16.65 4.23
CA THR A 243 7.86 -15.44 4.26
C THR A 243 8.58 -15.26 2.94
N ILE A 244 8.59 -14.02 2.44
CA ILE A 244 9.35 -13.63 1.25
C ILE A 244 10.48 -12.71 1.70
N SER A 245 11.70 -12.97 1.26
CA SER A 245 12.87 -12.18 1.65
C SER A 245 13.80 -11.91 0.48
N SER A 246 14.53 -10.79 0.55
CA SER A 246 15.58 -10.42 -0.38
C SER A 246 16.76 -9.81 0.38
N GLU A 247 17.87 -9.63 -0.30
CA GLU A 247 19.03 -8.94 0.29
C GLU A 247 18.67 -7.46 0.56
N PRO A 248 18.84 -6.98 1.79
CA PRO A 248 18.49 -5.61 2.13
C PRO A 248 19.52 -4.61 1.55
N VAL A 249 19.03 -3.45 1.12
CA VAL A 249 19.87 -2.33 0.68
C VAL A 249 19.79 -1.23 1.73
N LEU A 250 20.86 -1.04 2.49
CA LEU A 250 20.90 -0.01 3.55
C LEU A 250 21.24 1.37 2.96
N VAL A 251 20.25 2.22 2.81
CA VAL A 251 20.41 3.61 2.35
C VAL A 251 20.15 4.54 3.52
N PRO A 252 21.12 5.42 3.89
CA PRO A 252 20.89 6.41 4.94
C PRO A 252 19.69 7.29 4.61
N LEU A 253 18.79 7.47 5.56
CA LEU A 253 17.57 8.24 5.34
C LEU A 253 17.85 9.67 4.84
N GLY A 254 18.89 10.31 5.36
CA GLY A 254 19.28 11.67 4.95
C GLY A 254 19.53 11.84 3.46
N ASP A 255 19.89 10.76 2.75
CA ASP A 255 20.18 10.80 1.31
C ASP A 255 18.92 10.75 0.44
N ILE A 256 17.82 10.24 0.98
CA ILE A 256 16.58 10.01 0.22
C ILE A 256 15.31 10.49 0.93
N ALA A 257 15.41 11.20 2.06
CA ALA A 257 14.25 11.61 2.86
C ALA A 257 13.16 12.39 2.11
N ARG A 258 13.51 13.05 1.00
CA ARG A 258 12.57 13.75 0.13
C ARG A 258 11.88 12.84 -0.91
N TYR A 259 12.25 11.56 -0.98
CA TYR A 259 11.70 10.58 -1.92
C TYR A 259 10.97 9.44 -1.23
N THR A 260 11.00 9.39 0.11
CA THR A 260 10.38 8.34 0.90
C THR A 260 9.23 8.90 1.72
N ASN A 261 8.15 8.15 1.78
CA ASN A 261 6.97 8.49 2.59
C ASN A 261 7.18 8.00 4.03
N ILE A 262 8.07 8.66 4.77
CA ILE A 262 8.26 8.35 6.18
C ILE A 262 7.23 9.14 6.97
N PRO A 263 6.33 8.48 7.70
CA PRO A 263 5.40 9.16 8.59
C PRO A 263 6.20 10.02 9.56
N GLN A 264 5.96 11.33 9.55
CA GLN A 264 6.62 12.21 10.49
C GLN A 264 6.22 11.83 11.90
N ALA A 265 7.20 11.45 12.66
CA ALA A 265 7.10 10.92 13.99
C ALA A 265 6.80 12.00 15.04
N SER A 266 5.84 12.90 14.79
CA SER A 266 5.40 13.81 15.85
C SER A 266 3.90 14.04 15.79
N PHE A 267 3.23 13.79 16.89
CA PHE A 267 1.82 14.14 17.08
C PHE A 267 1.59 14.72 18.48
N ARG A 268 0.52 15.47 18.62
CA ARG A 268 0.10 16.02 19.91
C ARG A 268 -1.00 15.15 20.50
N VAL A 269 -0.82 14.73 21.72
CA VAL A 269 -1.85 14.03 22.49
C VAL A 269 -2.27 14.93 23.64
N THR A 270 -3.57 15.14 23.81
CA THR A 270 -4.13 15.83 24.97
C THR A 270 -4.94 14.84 25.80
N ILE A 271 -4.48 14.58 27.01
CA ILE A 271 -5.16 13.75 28.00
C ILE A 271 -5.38 14.63 29.23
N ASP A 272 -6.63 14.74 29.69
CA ASP A 272 -7.01 15.50 30.88
C ASP A 272 -6.38 16.91 30.93
N ASP A 273 -6.58 17.71 29.87
CA ASP A 273 -6.04 19.07 29.69
C ASP A 273 -4.49 19.17 29.63
N ASN A 274 -3.79 18.07 29.68
CA ASN A 274 -2.35 18.03 29.52
C ASN A 274 -1.98 17.65 28.06
N THR A 275 -1.37 18.60 27.34
CA THR A 275 -0.93 18.39 25.96
C THR A 275 0.54 18.00 25.95
N GLN A 276 0.83 16.79 25.49
CA GLN A 276 2.19 16.32 25.24
C GLN A 276 2.46 16.28 23.75
N GLN A 277 3.62 16.75 23.34
CA GLN A 277 4.12 16.54 21.99
C GLN A 277 5.03 15.32 22.00
N ILE A 278 4.63 14.31 21.26
CA ILE A 278 5.39 13.09 21.10
C ILE A 278 6.17 13.23 19.80
N THR A 279 7.49 13.15 19.90
CA THR A 279 8.40 13.22 18.77
C THR A 279 9.25 11.95 18.77
N GLY A 280 9.08 11.11 17.76
CA GLY A 280 9.96 9.97 17.53
C GLY A 280 11.23 10.41 16.82
N GLU A 281 12.33 9.71 17.05
CA GLU A 281 13.53 9.88 16.25
C GLU A 281 13.32 9.33 14.85
N LEU A 282 13.88 10.00 13.84
CA LEU A 282 13.87 9.46 12.47
C LEU A 282 14.77 8.21 12.42
N PRO A 283 14.40 7.19 11.61
CA PRO A 283 15.25 6.02 11.43
C PRO A 283 16.57 6.41 10.78
N GLU A 284 17.64 5.68 11.08
CA GLU A 284 18.96 5.88 10.47
C GLU A 284 18.94 5.55 8.97
N TYR A 285 18.19 4.51 8.61
CA TYR A 285 18.07 4.02 7.24
C TYR A 285 16.62 4.14 6.74
N ALA A 286 16.48 4.27 5.43
CA ALA A 286 15.19 4.23 4.75
C ALA A 286 14.50 2.87 4.91
N PRO A 287 13.16 2.81 4.91
CA PRO A 287 12.44 1.55 4.88
C PRO A 287 12.84 0.74 3.65
N GLN A 288 12.90 -0.58 3.76
CA GLN A 288 13.16 -1.43 2.61
C GLN A 288 11.99 -1.41 1.63
N ILE A 289 10.78 -1.43 2.15
CA ILE A 289 9.52 -1.46 1.39
C ILE A 289 8.58 -0.41 1.96
N GLU A 290 7.97 0.39 1.08
CA GLU A 290 6.96 1.40 1.46
C GLU A 290 5.53 0.97 1.18
N LYS A 291 5.32 0.17 0.15
CA LYS A 291 4.00 -0.27 -0.28
C LYS A 291 4.03 -1.66 -0.88
N LEU A 292 2.93 -2.39 -0.74
CA LEU A 292 2.70 -3.69 -1.33
C LEU A 292 1.46 -3.67 -2.23
N GLY A 293 1.44 -4.52 -3.25
CA GLY A 293 0.29 -4.76 -4.13
C GLY A 293 0.35 -6.17 -4.72
N ILE A 294 -0.76 -6.65 -5.27
CA ILE A 294 -0.85 -7.97 -5.92
C ILE A 294 -1.41 -7.77 -7.32
N ASP A 295 -0.76 -8.32 -8.33
CA ASP A 295 -1.25 -8.26 -9.71
C ASP A 295 -2.17 -9.44 -10.08
N SER A 296 -2.71 -9.42 -11.31
CA SER A 296 -3.61 -10.44 -11.84
C SER A 296 -3.02 -11.85 -11.99
N LEU A 297 -1.70 -11.96 -11.92
CA LEU A 297 -0.98 -13.24 -11.95
C LEU A 297 -0.67 -13.75 -10.54
N GLY A 298 -1.06 -13.00 -9.51
CA GLY A 298 -0.73 -13.28 -8.11
C GLY A 298 0.70 -12.89 -7.74
N ASN A 299 1.40 -12.13 -8.58
CA ASN A 299 2.72 -11.63 -8.22
C ASN A 299 2.61 -10.53 -7.18
N LEU A 300 3.49 -10.58 -6.19
CA LEU A 300 3.62 -9.56 -5.16
C LEU A 300 4.54 -8.44 -5.65
N TRP A 301 4.04 -7.22 -5.59
CA TRP A 301 4.77 -6.01 -5.91
C TRP A 301 5.15 -5.29 -4.63
N ALA A 302 6.44 -4.97 -4.47
CA ALA A 302 6.98 -4.29 -3.30
C ALA A 302 7.68 -3.00 -3.72
N GLN A 303 7.11 -1.84 -3.39
CA GLN A 303 7.72 -0.55 -3.67
C GLN A 303 8.97 -0.36 -2.82
N GLN A 304 10.10 -0.12 -3.47
CA GLN A 304 11.36 0.13 -2.79
C GLN A 304 11.35 1.48 -2.07
N GLY A 305 11.51 1.48 -0.76
CA GLY A 305 11.68 2.69 0.04
C GLY A 305 13.13 3.22 0.01
N THR A 306 14.05 2.47 -0.58
CA THR A 306 15.48 2.81 -0.70
C THR A 306 15.84 3.51 -2.01
N SER A 307 14.87 3.74 -2.89
CA SER A 307 15.06 4.30 -4.23
C SER A 307 14.63 5.77 -4.34
N LYS A 308 15.24 6.52 -5.24
CA LYS A 308 14.88 7.92 -5.53
C LYS A 308 13.72 8.08 -6.51
N GLY A 309 13.03 7.03 -6.85
CA GLY A 309 11.91 7.01 -7.77
C GLY A 309 10.96 5.87 -7.43
N LEU A 310 9.85 5.82 -8.13
CA LEU A 310 8.85 4.77 -7.94
C LEU A 310 9.33 3.49 -8.62
N ILE A 311 10.05 2.67 -7.88
CA ILE A 311 10.61 1.40 -8.30
C ILE A 311 9.97 0.28 -7.49
N TRP A 312 9.61 -0.79 -8.15
CA TRP A 312 8.96 -1.96 -7.57
C TRP A 312 9.77 -3.22 -7.83
N ASP A 313 10.01 -3.99 -6.78
CA ASP A 313 10.42 -5.38 -6.89
C ASP A 313 9.18 -6.23 -7.09
N VAL A 314 9.21 -7.15 -8.05
CA VAL A 314 8.09 -8.06 -8.32
C VAL A 314 8.55 -9.48 -8.03
N PHE A 315 7.75 -10.15 -7.19
CA PHE A 315 7.98 -11.55 -6.78
C PHE A 315 6.89 -12.44 -7.36
N SER A 316 7.28 -13.64 -7.80
CA SER A 316 6.33 -14.67 -8.19
C SER A 316 5.49 -15.15 -6.99
N PRO A 317 4.38 -15.88 -7.21
CA PRO A 317 3.63 -16.51 -6.12
C PRO A 317 4.46 -17.46 -5.24
N GLU A 318 5.58 -17.97 -5.75
CA GLU A 318 6.53 -18.81 -5.02
C GLU A 318 7.55 -18.00 -4.21
N GLY A 319 7.49 -16.65 -4.27
CA GLY A 319 8.37 -15.74 -3.52
C GLY A 319 9.72 -15.47 -4.20
N GLU A 320 9.92 -15.83 -5.46
CA GLU A 320 11.13 -15.52 -6.22
C GLU A 320 11.05 -14.14 -6.85
N LYS A 321 12.07 -13.28 -6.69
CA LYS A 321 12.15 -11.99 -7.38
C LYS A 321 12.37 -12.22 -8.88
N ILE A 322 11.36 -11.83 -9.68
CA ILE A 322 11.33 -12.08 -11.13
C ILE A 322 11.72 -10.88 -11.97
N ARG A 323 11.43 -9.65 -11.50
CA ARG A 323 11.75 -8.41 -12.23
C ARG A 323 11.74 -7.19 -11.33
N GLU A 324 12.24 -6.07 -11.87
CA GLU A 324 12.06 -4.73 -11.34
C GLU A 324 11.22 -3.89 -12.31
N VAL A 325 10.36 -3.03 -11.77
CA VAL A 325 9.48 -2.18 -12.56
C VAL A 325 9.67 -0.72 -12.16
N TYR A 326 9.83 0.16 -13.15
CA TYR A 326 10.04 1.59 -12.97
C TYR A 326 8.82 2.37 -13.47
N LEU A 327 8.27 3.24 -12.63
CA LEU A 327 7.30 4.24 -13.05
C LEU A 327 8.02 5.55 -13.35
N THR A 328 8.25 5.81 -14.63
CA THR A 328 9.08 6.94 -15.09
C THR A 328 8.30 8.24 -15.28
N ALA A 329 6.98 8.18 -15.28
CA ALA A 329 6.12 9.34 -15.55
C ALA A 329 6.18 10.43 -14.45
N PHE A 330 6.56 10.07 -13.22
CA PHE A 330 6.56 10.94 -12.04
C PHE A 330 7.90 10.87 -11.31
N PRO A 331 9.01 11.32 -11.93
CA PRO A 331 10.35 11.05 -11.39
C PRO A 331 10.66 11.72 -10.05
N ASP A 332 9.92 12.77 -9.67
CA ASP A 332 10.17 13.57 -8.47
C ASP A 332 8.97 13.69 -7.53
N SER A 333 7.89 12.91 -7.75
CA SER A 333 6.66 13.08 -6.99
C SER A 333 6.57 12.16 -5.77
N LEU A 334 6.74 12.75 -4.58
CA LEU A 334 6.47 12.11 -3.27
C LEU A 334 4.99 11.82 -3.03
N TYR A 335 4.12 12.44 -3.81
CA TYR A 335 2.68 12.46 -3.55
C TYR A 335 1.89 11.57 -4.50
N ILE A 336 2.56 10.82 -5.38
CA ILE A 336 1.90 9.86 -6.25
C ILE A 336 1.64 8.57 -5.47
N LEU A 337 0.39 8.24 -5.31
CA LEU A 337 -0.03 6.92 -4.86
C LEU A 337 -0.25 6.01 -6.05
N VAL A 338 0.29 4.80 -5.97
CA VAL A 338 0.08 3.75 -6.96
C VAL A 338 -0.68 2.63 -6.29
N GLU A 339 -1.79 2.22 -6.87
CA GLU A 339 -2.54 1.04 -6.46
C GLU A 339 -2.36 -0.07 -7.47
N ILE A 340 -2.00 -1.23 -6.98
CA ILE A 340 -1.81 -2.45 -7.76
C ILE A 340 -2.70 -3.50 -7.14
N ASN A 341 -3.71 -3.92 -7.88
CA ASN A 341 -4.58 -5.01 -7.50
C ASN A 341 -4.70 -6.04 -8.64
N GLU A 342 -5.40 -7.12 -8.40
CA GLU A 342 -5.57 -8.23 -9.36
C GLU A 342 -6.26 -7.82 -10.66
N HIS A 343 -6.76 -6.58 -10.78
CA HIS A 343 -7.49 -6.09 -11.94
C HIS A 343 -6.73 -5.04 -12.74
N GLY A 344 -5.67 -4.44 -12.16
CA GLY A 344 -4.85 -3.47 -12.86
C GLY A 344 -4.01 -2.56 -11.98
N ILE A 345 -3.41 -1.56 -12.62
CA ILE A 345 -2.50 -0.62 -12.00
C ILE A 345 -2.97 0.80 -12.30
N ILE A 346 -3.19 1.59 -11.26
CA ILE A 346 -3.57 2.99 -11.35
C ILE A 346 -2.75 3.84 -10.39
N ALA A 347 -2.69 5.14 -10.66
CA ALA A 347 -2.04 6.09 -9.78
C ALA A 347 -2.87 7.37 -9.66
N TRP A 348 -2.68 8.11 -8.57
CA TRP A 348 -3.24 9.46 -8.40
C TRP A 348 -2.32 10.33 -7.55
N ASP A 349 -2.49 11.64 -7.67
CA ASP A 349 -1.70 12.62 -6.94
C ASP A 349 -2.48 13.11 -5.70
N LEU A 350 -1.86 12.98 -4.51
CA LEU A 350 -2.42 13.46 -3.25
C LEU A 350 -2.33 14.99 -3.09
N ALA A 351 -1.38 15.63 -3.76
CA ALA A 351 -1.11 17.06 -3.66
C ALA A 351 -0.77 17.65 -5.04
N PRO A 352 -1.72 17.63 -5.98
CA PRO A 352 -1.49 18.09 -7.33
C PRO A 352 -1.20 19.61 -7.37
N GLU A 353 -0.34 20.05 -8.28
CA GLU A 353 -0.04 21.48 -8.48
C GLU A 353 -1.22 22.23 -9.08
N ASP A 354 -2.08 21.56 -9.85
CA ASP A 354 -3.22 22.15 -10.57
C ASP A 354 -4.56 21.57 -10.10
N TYR A 355 -4.85 20.31 -10.39
CA TYR A 355 -6.06 19.60 -9.98
C TYR A 355 -5.83 18.09 -9.90
N PRO A 356 -6.60 17.36 -9.05
CA PRO A 356 -6.46 15.91 -8.91
C PRO A 356 -6.81 15.17 -10.20
N ARG A 357 -5.99 14.18 -10.52
CA ARG A 357 -6.20 13.26 -11.65
C ARG A 357 -5.95 11.83 -11.19
N LEU A 358 -6.68 10.93 -11.82
CA LEU A 358 -6.40 9.51 -11.79
C LEU A 358 -5.66 9.15 -13.08
N TYR A 359 -4.61 8.35 -12.98
CA TYR A 359 -3.76 7.92 -14.09
C TYR A 359 -3.87 6.43 -14.28
N ARG A 360 -4.09 5.99 -15.52
CA ARG A 360 -4.00 4.58 -15.92
C ARG A 360 -2.57 4.25 -16.29
N LEU A 361 -2.06 3.15 -15.79
CA LEU A 361 -0.69 2.71 -16.00
C LEU A 361 -0.67 1.39 -16.76
N GLN A 362 0.26 1.27 -17.71
CA GLN A 362 0.50 0.04 -18.47
C GLN A 362 2.00 -0.15 -18.69
N PHE A 363 2.39 -1.37 -18.95
CA PHE A 363 3.74 -1.66 -19.42
C PHE A 363 3.97 -1.04 -20.79
N LYS A 364 5.20 -0.52 -20.96
CA LYS A 364 5.65 0.10 -22.21
C LYS A 364 5.82 -0.94 -23.31
#